data_7fb7849b0aea8f7631fd89fb58b3b608
#
_entry.id   7fb7849b0aea8f7631fd89fb58b3b608
#
_cell.length_a   1.000
_cell.length_b   1.000
_cell.length_c   1.000
_cell.angle_alpha   90.00
_cell.angle_beta   90.00
_cell.angle_gamma   90.00
#
_symmetry.space_group_name_H-M   'P 1'
#
loop_
_entity.id
_entity.type
_entity.pdbx_description
1 polymer ?
#
loop_
_entity_poly.entity_id
_entity_poly.type
_entity_poly.pdbx_seq_one_letter_code
_entity_poly.pdbx_strand_id
1 'polypeptide(L)'
;MQKNFMIGISSRALFDLEEENAIFESQGVEAYVDYQIAHEKEVLAPGAAFSLIQAFLALNRERDSRQIEVVIMSKNSADAALRIFHSIEYYGLDITRAALTGGGAIAPYLRAYGVDLYLSFNAEEVKNALQSGIAAGVLLPRGAMENGGHAVSTRTFPGTYRQAYMRGQIRQPLEIRIAFDGDAVLFSGEAERTFQEQGVEAFCAQERELADVP
;
A
#
# COMPACT_ATOMS: atom_id res chain seq x y z
N MET A 1 18.46 -0.79 20.93
CA MET A 1 17.71 0.16 20.11
C MET A 1 16.43 -0.54 19.63
N GLN A 2 15.30 0.04 19.88
CA GLN A 2 14.03 -0.50 19.38
C GLN A 2 14.00 -0.30 17.84
N LYS A 3 13.74 -1.37 17.08
CA LYS A 3 13.62 -1.29 15.62
C LYS A 3 12.30 -0.62 15.26
N ASN A 4 12.33 0.37 14.37
CA ASN A 4 11.11 0.96 13.83
C ASN A 4 10.39 -0.05 12.94
N PHE A 5 9.06 -0.01 12.93
CA PHE A 5 8.27 -0.77 11.95
C PHE A 5 8.34 -0.07 10.60
N MET A 6 8.87 -0.78 9.60
CA MET A 6 9.17 -0.23 8.28
C MET A 6 8.10 -0.62 7.28
N ILE A 7 7.43 0.38 6.70
CA ILE A 7 6.40 0.19 5.67
C ILE A 7 6.97 0.62 4.31
N GLY A 8 7.05 -0.30 3.37
CA GLY A 8 7.28 0.01 1.96
C GLY A 8 5.95 0.26 1.25
N ILE A 9 5.85 1.35 0.50
CA ILE A 9 4.63 1.71 -0.23
C ILE A 9 4.97 2.06 -1.68
N SER A 10 4.21 1.52 -2.65
CA SER A 10 4.36 1.96 -4.03
C SER A 10 3.81 3.37 -4.23
N SER A 11 4.40 4.14 -5.13
CA SER A 11 3.96 5.51 -5.43
C SER A 11 2.49 5.58 -5.86
N ARG A 12 2.03 4.62 -6.69
CA ARG A 12 0.62 4.51 -7.10
C ARG A 12 -0.33 4.17 -5.96
N ALA A 13 0.14 3.47 -4.95
CA ALA A 13 -0.69 3.18 -3.78
C ALA A 13 -0.85 4.42 -2.88
N LEU A 14 0.19 5.23 -2.76
CA LEU A 14 0.18 6.45 -1.96
C LEU A 14 -0.59 7.58 -2.66
N PHE A 15 -0.37 7.76 -3.95
CA PHE A 15 -1.01 8.81 -4.76
C PHE A 15 -1.81 8.21 -5.93
N ASP A 16 -2.82 8.94 -6.37
CA ASP A 16 -3.56 8.62 -7.58
C ASP A 16 -2.70 8.99 -8.80
N LEU A 17 -2.25 7.99 -9.51
CA LEU A 17 -1.41 8.05 -10.70
C LEU A 17 -2.05 7.26 -11.86
N GLU A 18 -3.38 7.18 -11.90
CA GLU A 18 -4.07 6.39 -12.93
C GLU A 18 -3.94 7.01 -14.32
N GLU A 19 -4.00 8.34 -14.42
CA GLU A 19 -3.77 9.07 -15.68
C GLU A 19 -2.36 8.83 -16.20
N GLU A 20 -1.39 8.97 -15.34
CA GLU A 20 0.04 8.75 -15.65
C GLU A 20 0.32 7.29 -16.03
N ASN A 21 -0.34 6.35 -15.37
CA ASN A 21 -0.23 4.95 -15.71
C ASN A 21 -0.83 4.65 -17.09
N ALA A 22 -1.96 5.28 -17.44
CA ALA A 22 -2.57 5.14 -18.76
C ALA A 22 -1.63 5.68 -19.87
N ILE A 23 -0.91 6.77 -19.61
CA ILE A 23 0.13 7.29 -20.51
C ILE A 23 1.26 6.26 -20.65
N PHE A 24 1.75 5.72 -19.54
CA PHE A 24 2.79 4.69 -19.55
C PHE A 24 2.38 3.46 -20.38
N GLU A 25 1.17 2.96 -20.19
CA GLU A 25 0.67 1.77 -20.88
C GLU A 25 0.43 2.00 -22.38
N SER A 26 -0.02 3.20 -22.76
CA SER A 26 -0.38 3.51 -24.14
C SER A 26 0.76 4.11 -24.97
N GLN A 27 1.70 4.84 -24.35
CA GLN A 27 2.71 5.62 -25.03
C GLN A 27 4.14 5.29 -24.61
N GLY A 28 4.30 4.48 -23.57
CA GLY A 28 5.59 4.01 -23.07
C GLY A 28 6.26 4.93 -22.05
N VAL A 29 7.48 4.52 -21.67
CA VAL A 29 8.22 5.13 -20.55
C VAL A 29 8.64 6.58 -20.83
N GLU A 30 9.03 6.91 -22.05
CA GLU A 30 9.49 8.26 -22.40
C GLU A 30 8.35 9.28 -22.23
N ALA A 31 7.18 9.01 -22.81
CA ALA A 31 6.01 9.88 -22.68
C ALA A 31 5.57 10.04 -21.22
N TYR A 32 5.65 8.96 -20.42
CA TYR A 32 5.39 9.02 -18.99
C TYR A 32 6.38 9.96 -18.26
N VAL A 33 7.67 9.84 -18.54
CA VAL A 33 8.70 10.69 -17.91
C VAL A 33 8.50 12.16 -18.29
N ASP A 34 8.29 12.45 -19.57
CA ASP A 34 8.03 13.79 -20.06
C ASP A 34 6.78 14.41 -19.42
N TYR A 35 5.71 13.63 -19.29
CA TYR A 35 4.49 14.06 -18.60
C TYR A 35 4.77 14.41 -17.14
N GLN A 36 5.48 13.56 -16.41
CA GLN A 36 5.81 13.79 -15.01
C GLN A 36 6.68 15.03 -14.81
N ILE A 37 7.64 15.27 -15.69
CA ILE A 37 8.48 16.46 -15.66
C ILE A 37 7.65 17.72 -15.96
N ALA A 38 6.81 17.67 -16.99
CA ALA A 38 5.95 18.80 -17.35
C ALA A 38 4.98 19.21 -16.23
N HIS A 39 4.53 18.23 -15.43
CA HIS A 39 3.58 18.43 -14.33
C HIS A 39 4.24 18.37 -12.93
N GLU A 40 5.57 18.50 -12.86
CA GLU A 40 6.37 18.33 -11.63
C GLU A 40 5.82 19.09 -10.42
N LYS A 41 5.31 20.32 -10.64
CA LYS A 41 4.80 21.20 -9.58
C LYS A 41 3.32 20.98 -9.26
N GLU A 42 2.64 20.13 -9.99
CA GLU A 42 1.24 19.81 -9.76
C GLU A 42 1.13 18.73 -8.69
N VAL A 43 0.41 19.05 -7.61
CA VAL A 43 0.22 18.13 -6.49
C VAL A 43 -0.65 16.96 -6.90
N LEU A 44 -0.15 15.75 -6.67
CA LEU A 44 -0.89 14.50 -6.88
C LEU A 44 -2.08 14.37 -5.92
N ALA A 45 -3.17 13.80 -6.40
CA ALA A 45 -4.30 13.46 -5.54
C ALA A 45 -3.95 12.27 -4.62
N PRO A 46 -4.57 12.18 -3.42
CA PRO A 46 -4.40 11.04 -2.54
C PRO A 46 -4.86 9.72 -3.17
N GLY A 47 -3.99 8.70 -3.12
CA GLY A 47 -4.28 7.33 -3.54
C GLY A 47 -5.02 6.51 -2.48
N ALA A 48 -5.24 5.22 -2.75
CA ALA A 48 -6.02 4.34 -1.88
C ALA A 48 -5.39 4.14 -0.50
N ALA A 49 -4.05 4.08 -0.41
CA ALA A 49 -3.34 3.92 0.85
C ALA A 49 -3.07 5.23 1.60
N PHE A 50 -3.35 6.38 1.01
CA PHE A 50 -2.96 7.67 1.57
C PHE A 50 -3.41 7.86 3.02
N SER A 51 -4.70 7.63 3.30
CA SER A 51 -5.27 7.77 4.65
C SER A 51 -4.66 6.79 5.64
N LEU A 52 -4.37 5.56 5.22
CA LEU A 52 -3.73 4.55 6.05
C LEU A 52 -2.29 4.96 6.41
N ILE A 53 -1.51 5.41 5.41
CA ILE A 53 -0.14 5.88 5.63
C ILE A 53 -0.12 7.12 6.52
N GLN A 54 -1.04 8.06 6.31
CA GLN A 54 -1.18 9.24 7.16
C GLN A 54 -1.48 8.84 8.62
N ALA A 55 -2.36 7.85 8.83
CA ALA A 55 -2.69 7.34 10.15
C ALA A 55 -1.48 6.68 10.83
N PHE A 56 -0.72 5.86 10.11
CA PHE A 56 0.51 5.27 10.62
C PHE A 56 1.54 6.33 11.02
N LEU A 57 1.76 7.33 10.18
CA LEU A 57 2.69 8.42 10.48
C LEU A 57 2.24 9.27 11.67
N ALA A 58 0.93 9.39 11.89
CA ALA A 58 0.38 10.11 13.04
C ALA A 58 0.73 9.46 14.38
N LEU A 59 0.94 8.15 14.44
CA LEU A 59 1.37 7.45 15.66
C LEU A 59 2.73 7.93 16.17
N ASN A 60 3.59 8.43 15.29
CA ASN A 60 4.88 8.99 15.70
C ASN A 60 4.75 10.31 16.47
N ARG A 61 3.63 11.06 16.29
CA ARG A 61 3.44 12.38 16.92
C ARG A 61 3.13 12.31 18.41
N GLU A 62 2.63 11.16 18.86
CA GLU A 62 2.21 10.93 20.25
C GLU A 62 3.33 10.28 21.10
N ARG A 63 4.51 10.08 20.53
CA ARG A 63 5.61 9.36 21.17
C ARG A 63 6.93 10.10 21.05
N ASP A 64 7.79 9.94 22.07
CA ASP A 64 9.14 10.54 22.11
C ASP A 64 10.11 9.92 21.09
N SER A 65 9.76 8.78 20.50
CA SER A 65 10.58 8.09 19.51
C SER A 65 9.75 7.69 18.30
N ARG A 66 10.38 7.76 17.11
CA ARG A 66 9.79 7.26 15.88
C ARG A 66 9.54 5.75 16.01
N GLN A 67 8.30 5.32 15.80
CA GLN A 67 7.91 3.90 15.85
C GLN A 67 7.70 3.33 14.45
N ILE A 68 7.25 4.17 13.52
CA ILE A 68 6.91 3.80 12.16
C ILE A 68 7.71 4.64 11.19
N GLU A 69 8.25 3.99 10.18
CA GLU A 69 8.92 4.65 9.08
C GLU A 69 8.32 4.16 7.76
N VAL A 70 8.09 5.10 6.84
CA VAL A 70 7.53 4.81 5.52
C VAL A 70 8.59 5.09 4.47
N VAL A 71 8.75 4.17 3.52
CA VAL A 71 9.69 4.27 2.40
C VAL A 71 8.93 4.11 1.09
N ILE A 72 9.12 5.04 0.16
CA ILE A 72 8.58 4.90 -1.19
C ILE A 72 9.38 3.83 -1.94
N MET A 73 8.68 2.87 -2.52
CA MET A 73 9.23 1.84 -3.40
C MET A 73 8.66 2.06 -4.80
N SER A 74 9.47 2.56 -5.72
CA SER A 74 9.00 2.95 -7.06
C SER A 74 9.93 2.47 -8.16
N LYS A 75 9.35 2.05 -9.28
CA LYS A 75 10.08 1.77 -10.51
C LYS A 75 10.40 3.02 -11.32
N ASN A 76 9.97 4.19 -10.87
CA ASN A 76 10.28 5.44 -11.53
C ASN A 76 11.80 5.72 -11.55
N SER A 77 12.23 6.53 -12.52
CA SER A 77 13.49 7.23 -12.48
C SER A 77 13.45 8.38 -11.46
N ALA A 78 14.61 8.92 -11.12
CA ALA A 78 14.70 10.07 -10.22
C ALA A 78 13.92 11.30 -10.73
N ASP A 79 14.01 11.56 -12.03
CA ASP A 79 13.36 12.72 -12.67
C ASP A 79 11.83 12.60 -12.61
N ALA A 80 11.28 11.42 -12.90
CA ALA A 80 9.84 11.16 -12.84
C ALA A 80 9.30 11.14 -11.40
N ALA A 81 10.16 11.08 -10.39
CA ALA A 81 9.75 11.00 -8.99
C ALA A 81 9.64 12.36 -8.29
N LEU A 82 10.11 13.45 -8.87
CA LEU A 82 10.10 14.78 -8.24
C LEU A 82 8.68 15.22 -7.85
N ARG A 83 7.70 14.99 -8.71
CA ARG A 83 6.29 15.30 -8.43
C ARG A 83 5.76 14.55 -7.20
N ILE A 84 6.22 13.31 -6.98
CA ILE A 84 5.87 12.52 -5.79
C ILE A 84 6.44 13.18 -4.54
N PHE A 85 7.72 13.62 -4.57
CA PHE A 85 8.34 14.29 -3.42
C PHE A 85 7.71 15.64 -3.12
N HIS A 86 7.40 16.44 -4.13
CA HIS A 86 6.67 17.71 -3.95
C HIS A 86 5.27 17.47 -3.33
N SER A 87 4.61 16.37 -3.72
CA SER A 87 3.32 16.00 -3.13
C SER A 87 3.46 15.53 -1.67
N ILE A 88 4.51 14.77 -1.35
CA ILE A 88 4.83 14.37 0.03
C ILE A 88 5.04 15.60 0.91
N GLU A 89 5.84 16.56 0.45
CA GLU A 89 6.09 17.81 1.15
C GLU A 89 4.81 18.64 1.33
N TYR A 90 4.02 18.78 0.26
CA TYR A 90 2.76 19.51 0.27
C TYR A 90 1.75 18.97 1.30
N TYR A 91 1.68 17.65 1.44
CA TYR A 91 0.79 17.02 2.42
C TYR A 91 1.41 16.89 3.81
N GLY A 92 2.65 17.32 4.00
CA GLY A 92 3.37 17.23 5.27
C GLY A 92 3.54 15.80 5.76
N LEU A 93 3.74 14.85 4.84
CA LEU A 93 4.01 13.46 5.20
C LEU A 93 5.47 13.31 5.63
N ASP A 94 5.71 12.69 6.79
CA ASP A 94 7.07 12.40 7.29
C ASP A 94 7.67 11.18 6.56
N ILE A 95 7.87 11.31 5.25
CA ILE A 95 8.46 10.32 4.37
C ILE A 95 9.72 10.93 3.76
N THR A 96 10.89 10.46 4.19
CA THR A 96 12.18 11.04 3.82
C THR A 96 13.06 10.12 2.97
N ARG A 97 12.60 8.86 2.75
CA ARG A 97 13.36 7.85 2.01
C ARG A 97 12.56 7.26 0.86
N ALA A 98 13.27 6.96 -0.23
CA ALA A 98 12.71 6.26 -1.37
C ALA A 98 13.75 5.33 -2.01
N ALA A 99 13.28 4.24 -2.60
CA ALA A 99 14.02 3.44 -3.56
C ALA A 99 13.41 3.69 -4.95
N LEU A 100 14.18 4.31 -5.83
CA LEU A 100 13.82 4.58 -7.22
C LEU A 100 14.65 3.66 -8.11
N THR A 101 14.02 2.66 -8.73
CA THR A 101 14.76 1.56 -9.35
C THR A 101 14.93 1.71 -10.87
N GLY A 102 14.33 2.73 -11.49
CA GLY A 102 14.42 2.94 -12.94
C GLY A 102 13.94 1.73 -13.75
N GLY A 103 12.84 1.09 -13.34
CA GLY A 103 12.31 -0.12 -13.97
C GLY A 103 12.81 -1.45 -13.37
N GLY A 104 13.81 -1.41 -12.47
CA GLY A 104 14.35 -2.60 -11.83
C GLY A 104 13.41 -3.24 -10.80
N ALA A 105 13.75 -4.46 -10.37
CA ALA A 105 12.99 -5.20 -9.36
C ALA A 105 13.00 -4.50 -8.00
N ILE A 106 11.85 -4.49 -7.32
CA ILE A 106 11.68 -3.86 -5.99
C ILE A 106 12.16 -4.78 -4.85
N ALA A 107 11.99 -6.10 -4.95
CA ALA A 107 12.24 -7.03 -3.85
C ALA A 107 13.63 -6.93 -3.19
N PRO A 108 14.76 -6.73 -3.91
CA PRO A 108 16.07 -6.54 -3.27
C PRO A 108 16.11 -5.29 -2.36
N TYR A 109 15.42 -4.23 -2.76
CA TYR A 109 15.37 -2.98 -2.00
C TYR A 109 14.50 -3.12 -0.74
N LEU A 110 13.41 -3.88 -0.80
CA LEU A 110 12.60 -4.17 0.38
C LEU A 110 13.45 -4.80 1.50
N ARG A 111 14.29 -5.76 1.14
CA ARG A 111 15.23 -6.38 2.09
C ARG A 111 16.29 -5.40 2.59
N ALA A 112 16.90 -4.64 1.70
CA ALA A 112 17.97 -3.69 2.03
C ALA A 112 17.48 -2.59 2.98
N TYR A 113 16.24 -2.14 2.82
CA TYR A 113 15.61 -1.16 3.71
C TYR A 113 15.02 -1.80 4.99
N GLY A 114 14.99 -3.13 5.08
CA GLY A 114 14.42 -3.84 6.22
C GLY A 114 12.90 -3.64 6.34
N VAL A 115 12.19 -3.67 5.21
CA VAL A 115 10.75 -3.48 5.16
C VAL A 115 10.05 -4.64 5.86
N ASP A 116 9.15 -4.32 6.78
CA ASP A 116 8.34 -5.28 7.52
C ASP A 116 6.98 -5.54 6.85
N LEU A 117 6.43 -4.52 6.16
CA LEU A 117 5.17 -4.61 5.39
C LEU A 117 5.29 -3.86 4.06
N TYR A 118 4.96 -4.51 2.96
CA TYR A 118 4.94 -3.89 1.63
C TYR A 118 3.52 -3.80 1.06
N LEU A 119 3.13 -2.62 0.57
CA LEU A 119 1.82 -2.36 -0.01
C LEU A 119 1.96 -1.83 -1.45
N SER A 120 1.31 -2.48 -2.41
CA SER A 120 1.36 -2.09 -3.82
C SER A 120 0.05 -2.43 -4.55
N PHE A 121 -0.21 -1.76 -5.68
CA PHE A 121 -1.23 -2.21 -6.65
C PHE A 121 -0.74 -3.33 -7.56
N ASN A 122 0.57 -3.56 -7.64
CA ASN A 122 1.14 -4.55 -8.52
C ASN A 122 1.22 -5.92 -7.82
N ALA A 123 0.34 -6.84 -8.22
CA ALA A 123 0.26 -8.18 -7.64
C ALA A 123 1.55 -8.98 -7.80
N GLU A 124 2.29 -8.79 -8.91
CA GLU A 124 3.55 -9.50 -9.13
C GLU A 124 4.66 -9.00 -8.18
N GLU A 125 4.70 -7.69 -7.91
CA GLU A 125 5.62 -7.13 -6.90
C GLU A 125 5.30 -7.66 -5.49
N VAL A 126 4.02 -7.73 -5.14
CA VAL A 126 3.56 -8.29 -3.86
C VAL A 126 3.95 -9.77 -3.75
N LYS A 127 3.71 -10.57 -4.80
CA LYS A 127 4.12 -11.97 -4.85
C LYS A 127 5.64 -12.13 -4.64
N ASN A 128 6.45 -11.32 -5.31
CA ASN A 128 7.91 -11.33 -5.17
C ASN A 128 8.36 -10.92 -3.76
N ALA A 129 7.65 -9.99 -3.11
CA ALA A 129 7.90 -9.61 -1.72
C ALA A 129 7.60 -10.77 -0.77
N LEU A 130 6.44 -11.44 -0.92
CA LEU A 130 6.05 -12.62 -0.13
C LEU A 130 7.05 -13.77 -0.30
N GLN A 131 7.47 -14.08 -1.53
CA GLN A 131 8.50 -15.09 -1.81
C GLN A 131 9.85 -14.72 -1.17
N SER A 132 10.07 -13.44 -0.91
CA SER A 132 11.25 -12.93 -0.22
C SER A 132 11.12 -12.92 1.31
N GLY A 133 10.01 -13.46 1.86
CA GLY A 133 9.74 -13.53 3.30
C GLY A 133 9.30 -12.19 3.90
N ILE A 134 8.78 -11.25 3.09
CA ILE A 134 8.28 -9.95 3.54
C ILE A 134 6.76 -9.97 3.47
N ALA A 135 6.09 -9.63 4.58
CA ALA A 135 4.64 -9.46 4.56
C ALA A 135 4.24 -8.39 3.54
N ALA A 136 3.29 -8.72 2.67
CA ALA A 136 2.89 -7.80 1.61
C ALA A 136 1.41 -7.97 1.26
N GLY A 137 0.80 -6.88 0.78
CA GLY A 137 -0.60 -6.83 0.38
C GLY A 137 -0.82 -6.08 -0.93
N VAL A 138 -1.73 -6.63 -1.75
CA VAL A 138 -2.23 -5.95 -2.95
C VAL A 138 -3.34 -4.99 -2.53
N LEU A 139 -3.21 -3.75 -2.94
CA LEU A 139 -4.27 -2.76 -2.82
C LEU A 139 -5.10 -2.78 -4.11
N LEU A 140 -6.41 -2.67 -3.97
CA LEU A 140 -7.30 -2.59 -5.12
C LEU A 140 -7.63 -1.14 -5.43
N PRO A 141 -7.65 -0.74 -6.72
CA PRO A 141 -8.08 0.59 -7.12
C PRO A 141 -9.53 0.85 -6.69
N ARG A 142 -9.86 2.11 -6.44
CA ARG A 142 -11.26 2.51 -6.22
C ARG A 142 -12.08 2.17 -7.47
N GLY A 143 -13.16 1.42 -7.31
CA GLY A 143 -14.06 1.03 -8.43
C GLY A 143 -13.77 -0.34 -9.05
N ALA A 144 -12.73 -1.05 -8.66
CA ALA A 144 -12.45 -2.38 -9.20
C ALA A 144 -13.48 -3.47 -8.82
N MET A 145 -14.50 -3.15 -8.03
CA MET A 145 -15.51 -4.10 -7.53
C MET A 145 -16.92 -3.91 -8.14
N GLU A 146 -17.05 -3.39 -9.37
CA GLU A 146 -18.36 -3.25 -10.00
C GLU A 146 -18.97 -4.56 -10.54
N ASN A 147 -18.24 -5.68 -10.52
CA ASN A 147 -18.74 -6.96 -10.99
C ASN A 147 -18.90 -7.99 -9.85
N GLY A 148 -20.00 -7.85 -9.09
CA GLY A 148 -20.56 -9.00 -8.34
C GLY A 148 -20.06 -9.24 -6.92
N GLY A 149 -19.14 -8.44 -6.39
CA GLY A 149 -18.73 -8.48 -4.98
C GLY A 149 -19.53 -7.47 -4.15
N HIS A 150 -19.90 -7.82 -2.94
CA HIS A 150 -20.52 -6.88 -2.00
C HIS A 150 -19.60 -5.66 -1.87
N ALA A 151 -20.08 -4.51 -2.35
CA ALA A 151 -19.37 -3.25 -2.21
C ALA A 151 -19.12 -3.00 -0.72
N VAL A 152 -17.88 -3.22 -0.27
CA VAL A 152 -17.45 -2.60 0.97
C VAL A 152 -17.59 -1.12 0.72
N SER A 153 -18.54 -0.49 1.39
CA SER A 153 -18.74 0.95 1.35
C SER A 153 -17.48 1.64 1.86
N THR A 154 -16.46 1.70 0.99
CA THR A 154 -15.41 2.68 1.16
C THR A 154 -16.12 4.01 0.99
N ARG A 155 -16.25 4.76 2.09
CA ARG A 155 -16.76 6.14 2.01
C ARG A 155 -16.03 6.80 0.88
N THR A 156 -16.72 6.94 -0.24
CA THR A 156 -16.27 7.72 -1.38
C THR A 156 -16.01 9.11 -0.82
N PHE A 157 -14.75 9.49 -0.73
CA PHE A 157 -14.41 10.89 -0.55
C PHE A 157 -14.39 11.51 -1.95
N PRO A 158 -15.53 12.09 -2.44
CA PRO A 158 -15.55 12.86 -3.67
C PRO A 158 -14.52 13.98 -3.51
N GLY A 159 -14.20 14.72 -4.56
CA GLY A 159 -13.22 15.82 -4.58
C GLY A 159 -13.15 16.75 -3.35
N THR A 160 -14.06 16.59 -2.41
CA THR A 160 -14.12 17.18 -1.07
C THR A 160 -13.01 16.69 -0.10
N TYR A 161 -12.36 15.51 -0.28
CA TYR A 161 -11.28 15.12 0.65
C TYR A 161 -10.08 16.03 0.49
N ARG A 162 -9.69 16.31 -0.76
CA ARG A 162 -8.64 17.30 -1.06
C ARG A 162 -8.99 18.65 -0.47
N GLN A 163 -10.24 19.13 -0.63
CA GLN A 163 -10.68 20.41 -0.10
C GLN A 163 -10.81 20.40 1.43
N ALA A 164 -11.28 19.31 2.03
CA ALA A 164 -11.43 19.19 3.48
C ALA A 164 -10.07 19.07 4.18
N TYR A 165 -9.12 18.35 3.58
CA TYR A 165 -7.74 18.27 4.03
C TYR A 165 -7.07 19.65 3.98
N MET A 166 -7.23 20.36 2.84
CA MET A 166 -6.70 21.70 2.62
C MET A 166 -7.26 22.74 3.57
N ARG A 167 -8.51 22.57 4.01
CA ARG A 167 -9.16 23.47 4.97
C ARG A 167 -8.86 23.14 6.42
N GLY A 168 -7.99 22.15 6.69
CA GLY A 168 -7.68 21.70 8.05
C GLY A 168 -8.86 21.09 8.80
N GLN A 169 -9.90 20.67 8.08
CA GLN A 169 -11.13 20.12 8.65
C GLN A 169 -10.99 18.64 9.05
N ILE A 170 -9.91 17.97 8.62
CA ILE A 170 -9.60 16.60 9.02
C ILE A 170 -8.62 16.65 10.19
N ARG A 171 -9.14 16.99 11.36
CA ARG A 171 -8.40 16.98 12.65
C ARG A 171 -8.84 15.85 13.57
N GLN A 172 -9.50 14.81 13.07
CA GLN A 172 -9.85 13.69 13.95
C GLN A 172 -8.61 12.84 14.21
N PRO A 173 -8.43 12.28 15.40
CA PRO A 173 -7.45 11.26 15.64
C PRO A 173 -7.75 10.12 14.63
N LEU A 174 -6.77 9.82 13.79
CA LEU A 174 -6.88 8.75 12.79
C LEU A 174 -6.83 7.43 13.57
N GLU A 175 -8.00 6.87 13.83
CA GLU A 175 -8.10 5.54 14.41
C GLU A 175 -7.75 4.52 13.33
N ILE A 176 -6.73 3.70 13.60
CA ILE A 176 -6.34 2.60 12.73
C ILE A 176 -7.09 1.36 13.18
N ARG A 177 -7.91 0.81 12.28
CA ARG A 177 -8.59 -0.48 12.46
C ARG A 177 -8.14 -1.40 11.35
N ILE A 178 -7.47 -2.49 11.71
CA ILE A 178 -6.99 -3.49 10.76
C ILE A 178 -7.66 -4.81 11.12
N ALA A 179 -8.32 -5.42 10.14
CA ALA A 179 -8.81 -6.79 10.24
C ALA A 179 -7.87 -7.69 9.43
N PHE A 180 -7.50 -8.81 10.02
CA PHE A 180 -6.73 -9.85 9.34
C PHE A 180 -7.63 -11.07 9.16
N ASP A 181 -7.51 -11.72 8.00
CA ASP A 181 -8.04 -13.05 7.83
C ASP A 181 -7.23 -14.04 8.69
N GLY A 182 -7.91 -15.03 9.27
CA GLY A 182 -7.24 -16.05 10.07
C GLY A 182 -6.51 -17.05 9.19
N ASP A 183 -7.23 -17.63 8.24
CA ASP A 183 -6.74 -18.72 7.42
C ASP A 183 -5.78 -18.22 6.34
N ALA A 184 -4.67 -18.92 6.19
CA ALA A 184 -3.60 -18.61 5.22
C ALA A 184 -2.96 -17.22 5.36
N VAL A 185 -3.37 -16.40 6.31
CA VAL A 185 -2.78 -15.08 6.59
C VAL A 185 -2.09 -15.05 7.95
N LEU A 186 -2.82 -15.36 9.04
CA LEU A 186 -2.26 -15.41 10.40
C LEU A 186 -1.86 -16.84 10.78
N PHE A 187 -2.59 -17.84 10.29
CA PHE A 187 -2.38 -19.25 10.56
C PHE A 187 -1.98 -20.01 9.28
N SER A 188 -1.71 -21.30 9.40
CA SER A 188 -1.37 -22.12 8.22
C SER A 188 -2.56 -22.23 7.26
N GLY A 189 -2.27 -22.34 5.96
CA GLY A 189 -3.31 -22.53 4.94
C GLY A 189 -3.76 -23.99 4.78
N GLU A 190 -3.57 -24.85 5.78
CA GLU A 190 -3.95 -26.26 5.70
C GLU A 190 -5.46 -26.45 5.67
N ALA A 191 -6.17 -25.74 6.50
CA ALA A 191 -7.62 -25.75 6.57
C ALA A 191 -8.25 -25.31 5.24
N GLU A 192 -7.77 -24.22 4.67
CA GLU A 192 -8.21 -23.72 3.36
C GLU A 192 -7.92 -24.72 2.26
N ARG A 193 -6.76 -25.38 2.27
CA ARG A 193 -6.40 -26.43 1.30
C ARG A 193 -7.34 -27.63 1.41
N THR A 194 -7.65 -28.08 2.63
CA THR A 194 -8.62 -29.16 2.88
C THR A 194 -10.01 -28.80 2.37
N PHE A 195 -10.43 -27.57 2.59
CA PHE A 195 -11.70 -27.05 2.07
C PHE A 195 -11.73 -27.11 0.53
N GLN A 196 -10.69 -26.64 -0.14
CA GLN A 196 -10.62 -26.58 -1.60
C GLN A 196 -10.52 -27.97 -2.25
N GLU A 197 -9.79 -28.91 -1.62
CA GLU A 197 -9.54 -30.24 -2.19
C GLU A 197 -10.63 -31.25 -1.83
N GLN A 198 -11.22 -31.17 -0.63
CA GLN A 198 -12.08 -32.19 -0.05
C GLN A 198 -13.47 -31.69 0.34
N GLY A 199 -13.69 -30.36 0.26
CA GLY A 199 -14.97 -29.74 0.54
C GLY A 199 -15.24 -29.45 2.01
N VAL A 200 -16.41 -28.86 2.25
CA VAL A 200 -16.82 -28.31 3.56
C VAL A 200 -16.90 -29.34 4.69
N GLU A 201 -17.31 -30.56 4.38
CA GLU A 201 -17.46 -31.63 5.40
C GLU A 201 -16.10 -32.07 5.95
N ALA A 202 -15.12 -32.24 5.09
CA ALA A 202 -13.75 -32.60 5.48
C ALA A 202 -13.08 -31.47 6.26
N PHE A 203 -13.27 -30.22 5.83
CA PHE A 203 -12.83 -29.05 6.54
C PHE A 203 -13.40 -28.99 7.97
N CYS A 204 -14.71 -29.13 8.13
CA CYS A 204 -15.34 -29.12 9.45
C CYS A 204 -14.90 -30.31 10.34
N ALA A 205 -14.57 -31.45 9.77
CA ALA A 205 -14.04 -32.58 10.52
C ALA A 205 -12.61 -32.31 11.02
N GLN A 206 -11.76 -31.80 10.15
CA GLN A 206 -10.39 -31.41 10.50
C GLN A 206 -10.36 -30.33 11.60
N GLU A 207 -11.17 -29.26 11.47
CA GLU A 207 -11.26 -28.19 12.47
C GLU A 207 -11.69 -28.70 13.85
N ARG A 208 -12.62 -29.68 13.89
CA ARG A 208 -13.02 -30.29 15.17
C ARG A 208 -11.93 -31.15 15.78
N GLU A 209 -11.18 -31.89 14.96
CA GLU A 209 -10.09 -32.73 15.43
C GLU A 209 -8.92 -31.90 15.97
N LEU A 210 -8.65 -30.76 15.33
CA LEU A 210 -7.54 -29.88 15.69
C LEU A 210 -7.92 -28.75 16.67
N ALA A 211 -9.18 -28.66 17.10
CA ALA A 211 -9.66 -27.54 17.94
C ALA A 211 -8.88 -27.34 19.25
N ASP A 212 -8.30 -28.42 19.79
CA ASP A 212 -7.50 -28.40 21.03
C ASP A 212 -5.96 -28.42 20.77
N VAL A 213 -5.55 -28.35 19.51
CA VAL A 213 -4.12 -28.33 19.14
C VAL A 213 -3.72 -26.87 18.92
N PRO A 214 -2.73 -26.35 19.69
CA PRO A 214 -2.27 -24.98 19.59
C PRO A 214 -1.52 -24.67 18.29
#